data_e8a93ca9ef8a3c097101ab7393d23d2e
#
_entry.id   e8a93ca9ef8a3c097101ab7393d23d2e
#
_cell.length_a   1.000
_cell.length_b   1.000
_cell.length_c   1.000
_cell.angle_alpha   90.00
_cell.angle_beta   90.00
_cell.angle_gamma   90.00
#
_symmetry.space_group_name_H-M   'P 1'
#
loop_
_entity.id
_entity.type
_entity.pdbx_description
1 polymer ?
#
loop_
_entity_poly.entity_id
_entity_poly.type
_entity_poly.pdbx_seq_one_letter_code
_entity_poly.pdbx_strand_id
1 'polypeptide(L)'
;MNITESRLPQDGAIKHLDDGKQLDLRVSSLPTIHGEKIVIRILDYSMSLAGLETLGFTDENYEKVKTALTAPNGIILVTGATGSGKSTTVYSMLQLLNTPQTNIITVEDPVEMKMKGLNQVQVMSEIGLDFNTTLRSILRQDPNVIMIGEIRDDETARIAVRASITGHLVLSTIHTNNSLNTIERLLDMDVERYLLGSALTAIISQRLCKKLCPKCRKSRPTTEYEKNLFKKVLNKDVPAIYDAIGCDECFNGYKGRIALHEVLLLNQDIRDAIINNIKKEELRNLVYDKDNTKTLLEDGLVKIINGSTTIEEVVKVIDLDTDFGENDVEIRNAFLGKELKKDEENFKKEQSEIIDTL
;
A
#
# COMPACT_ATOMS: atom_id res chain seq x y z
N MET A 1 -15.38 -23.56 11.44
CA MET A 1 -14.65 -24.07 12.63
C MET A 1 -15.47 -25.14 13.31
N ASN A 2 -14.81 -26.18 13.80
CA ASN A 2 -15.44 -27.23 14.60
C ASN A 2 -15.22 -26.91 16.08
N ILE A 3 -16.28 -26.52 16.79
CA ILE A 3 -16.21 -26.11 18.21
C ILE A 3 -15.90 -27.27 19.18
N THR A 4 -15.94 -28.50 18.69
CA THR A 4 -15.62 -29.68 19.51
C THR A 4 -14.18 -30.16 19.35
N GLU A 5 -13.41 -29.58 18.39
CA GLU A 5 -12.01 -29.90 18.18
C GLU A 5 -11.14 -28.72 18.64
N SER A 6 -10.39 -28.93 19.72
CA SER A 6 -9.50 -27.92 20.33
C SER A 6 -8.01 -28.26 20.21
N ARG A 7 -7.67 -29.39 19.56
CA ARG A 7 -6.29 -29.88 19.46
C ARG A 7 -5.60 -29.49 18.16
N LEU A 8 -6.35 -28.99 17.18
CA LEU A 8 -5.85 -28.62 15.88
C LEU A 8 -6.07 -27.14 15.61
N PRO A 9 -5.13 -26.45 14.93
CA PRO A 9 -5.38 -25.10 14.44
C PRO A 9 -6.59 -25.07 13.51
N GLN A 10 -7.40 -24.03 13.61
CA GLN A 10 -8.60 -23.86 12.79
C GLN A 10 -8.75 -22.40 12.35
N ASP A 11 -9.24 -22.21 11.14
CA ASP A 11 -9.64 -20.91 10.62
C ASP A 11 -11.14 -20.91 10.31
N GLY A 12 -11.76 -19.74 10.42
CA GLY A 12 -13.17 -19.55 10.13
C GLY A 12 -13.54 -18.10 9.92
N ALA A 13 -14.74 -17.88 9.41
CA ALA A 13 -15.29 -16.56 9.17
C ALA A 13 -16.68 -16.45 9.80
N ILE A 14 -16.99 -15.26 10.35
CA ILE A 14 -18.30 -14.92 10.92
C ILE A 14 -18.74 -13.62 10.26
N LYS A 15 -19.98 -13.59 9.76
CA LYS A 15 -20.63 -12.36 9.33
C LYS A 15 -21.46 -11.82 10.48
N HIS A 16 -21.21 -10.58 10.86
CA HIS A 16 -21.92 -9.91 11.93
C HIS A 16 -22.56 -8.63 11.40
N LEU A 17 -23.81 -8.36 11.82
CA LEU A 17 -24.54 -7.13 11.54
C LEU A 17 -24.55 -6.30 12.83
N ASP A 18 -23.91 -5.13 12.78
CA ASP A 18 -23.88 -4.17 13.88
C ASP A 18 -24.40 -2.82 13.38
N ASP A 19 -25.49 -2.32 13.95
CA ASP A 19 -26.17 -1.07 13.58
C ASP A 19 -26.36 -0.88 12.05
N GLY A 20 -26.69 -1.97 11.35
CA GLY A 20 -26.91 -1.97 9.90
C GLY A 20 -25.60 -2.04 9.08
N LYS A 21 -24.43 -2.10 9.71
CA LYS A 21 -23.16 -2.35 9.07
C LYS A 21 -22.84 -3.85 9.07
N GLN A 22 -22.49 -4.36 7.93
CA GLN A 22 -22.00 -5.74 7.82
C GLN A 22 -20.50 -5.75 8.13
N LEU A 23 -20.13 -6.46 9.20
CA LEU A 23 -18.75 -6.75 9.57
C LEU A 23 -18.45 -8.21 9.23
N ASP A 24 -17.32 -8.44 8.58
CA ASP A 24 -16.78 -9.77 8.40
C ASP A 24 -15.65 -9.99 9.42
N LEU A 25 -15.78 -11.04 10.24
CA LEU A 25 -14.79 -11.42 11.24
C LEU A 25 -14.05 -12.65 10.74
N ARG A 26 -12.73 -12.56 10.61
CA ARG A 26 -11.87 -13.73 10.39
C ARG A 26 -11.32 -14.19 11.73
N VAL A 27 -11.54 -15.45 12.06
CA VAL A 27 -11.18 -16.06 13.33
C VAL A 27 -10.15 -17.14 13.07
N SER A 28 -9.03 -17.09 13.79
CA SER A 28 -8.02 -18.15 13.80
C SER A 28 -7.83 -18.65 15.23
N SER A 29 -7.88 -19.96 15.43
CA SER A 29 -7.62 -20.64 16.69
C SER A 29 -6.33 -21.45 16.61
N LEU A 30 -5.48 -21.31 17.61
CA LEU A 30 -4.23 -22.06 17.73
C LEU A 30 -4.16 -22.71 19.12
N PRO A 31 -4.07 -24.06 19.20
CA PRO A 31 -3.86 -24.76 20.48
C PRO A 31 -2.51 -24.37 21.10
N THR A 32 -2.53 -24.07 22.40
CA THR A 32 -1.33 -23.80 23.20
C THR A 32 -1.37 -24.61 24.49
N ILE A 33 -0.26 -24.65 25.22
CA ILE A 33 -0.19 -25.32 26.53
C ILE A 33 -1.11 -24.67 27.59
N HIS A 34 -1.59 -23.46 27.37
CA HIS A 34 -2.48 -22.74 28.29
C HIS A 34 -3.94 -22.69 27.80
N GLY A 35 -4.28 -23.43 26.75
CA GLY A 35 -5.58 -23.42 26.09
C GLY A 35 -5.48 -22.90 24.66
N GLU A 36 -6.62 -22.53 24.05
CA GLU A 36 -6.65 -22.01 22.70
C GLU A 36 -6.38 -20.50 22.66
N LYS A 37 -5.40 -20.10 21.84
CA LYS A 37 -5.21 -18.69 21.47
C LYS A 37 -6.14 -18.36 20.32
N ILE A 38 -7.03 -17.39 20.51
CA ILE A 38 -7.96 -16.92 19.48
C ILE A 38 -7.50 -15.56 18.98
N VAL A 39 -7.41 -15.43 17.65
CA VAL A 39 -7.17 -14.16 16.98
C VAL A 39 -8.41 -13.84 16.11
N ILE A 40 -9.00 -12.69 16.34
CA ILE A 40 -10.15 -12.21 15.55
C ILE A 40 -9.72 -10.96 14.79
N ARG A 41 -9.77 -11.03 13.46
CA ARG A 41 -9.58 -9.88 12.58
C ARG A 41 -10.94 -9.33 12.20
N ILE A 42 -11.18 -8.08 12.55
CA ILE A 42 -12.42 -7.36 12.19
C ILE A 42 -12.16 -6.68 10.84
N LEU A 43 -12.95 -7.02 9.83
CA LEU A 43 -12.90 -6.45 8.50
C LEU A 43 -14.12 -5.52 8.34
N ASP A 44 -13.84 -4.22 8.37
CA ASP A 44 -14.83 -3.17 8.09
C ASP A 44 -14.59 -2.65 6.66
N TYR A 45 -15.48 -3.01 5.76
CA TYR A 45 -15.39 -2.63 4.34
C TYR A 45 -16.02 -1.28 4.02
N SER A 46 -16.57 -0.58 5.01
CA SER A 46 -17.18 0.73 4.79
C SER A 46 -16.21 1.76 4.18
N MET A 47 -14.92 1.65 4.52
CA MET A 47 -13.86 2.47 3.94
C MET A 47 -13.45 2.05 2.52
N SER A 48 -13.65 0.79 2.15
CA SER A 48 -13.34 0.28 0.80
C SER A 48 -14.37 0.71 -0.23
N LEU A 49 -15.54 1.17 0.21
CA LEU A 49 -16.55 1.81 -0.63
C LEU A 49 -16.33 3.32 -0.78
N ALA A 50 -15.35 3.87 -0.08
CA ALA A 50 -14.96 5.26 -0.23
C ALA A 50 -14.31 5.49 -1.60
N GLY A 51 -14.65 6.58 -2.26
CA GLY A 51 -14.07 6.92 -3.57
C GLY A 51 -12.56 7.09 -3.48
N LEU A 52 -11.88 6.94 -4.62
CA LEU A 52 -10.43 7.08 -4.75
C LEU A 52 -9.90 8.42 -4.20
N GLU A 53 -10.72 9.49 -4.30
CA GLU A 53 -10.45 10.84 -3.80
C GLU A 53 -10.29 10.90 -2.27
N THR A 54 -10.84 9.93 -1.55
CA THR A 54 -10.78 9.90 -0.07
C THR A 54 -9.55 9.16 0.47
N LEU A 55 -8.79 8.49 -0.39
CA LEU A 55 -7.64 7.66 0.02
C LEU A 55 -6.40 8.49 0.38
N GLY A 56 -6.46 9.82 0.19
CA GLY A 56 -5.40 10.73 0.59
C GLY A 56 -4.29 10.90 -0.45
N PHE A 57 -4.58 10.67 -1.72
CA PHE A 57 -3.70 11.09 -2.80
C PHE A 57 -3.53 12.61 -2.80
N THR A 58 -2.34 13.10 -3.18
CA THR A 58 -2.20 14.49 -3.60
C THR A 58 -2.91 14.71 -4.93
N ASP A 59 -3.27 15.95 -5.26
CA ASP A 59 -3.96 16.26 -6.53
C ASP A 59 -3.16 15.74 -7.75
N GLU A 60 -1.84 15.91 -7.72
CA GLU A 60 -0.94 15.40 -8.76
C GLU A 60 -1.01 13.88 -8.89
N ASN A 61 -0.85 13.15 -7.78
CA ASN A 61 -0.90 11.69 -7.77
C ASN A 61 -2.28 11.16 -8.15
N TYR A 62 -3.34 11.85 -7.73
CA TYR A 62 -4.71 11.52 -8.11
C TYR A 62 -4.93 11.59 -9.63
N GLU A 63 -4.48 12.69 -10.27
CA GLU A 63 -4.60 12.83 -11.72
C GLU A 63 -3.72 11.81 -12.48
N LYS A 64 -2.53 11.46 -11.97
CA LYS A 64 -1.72 10.37 -12.54
C LYS A 64 -2.47 9.03 -12.49
N VAL A 65 -3.12 8.69 -11.37
CA VAL A 65 -3.92 7.45 -11.24
C VAL A 65 -5.12 7.48 -12.17
N LYS A 66 -5.85 8.59 -12.26
CA LYS A 66 -6.96 8.74 -13.21
C LYS A 66 -6.50 8.53 -14.64
N THR A 67 -5.39 9.16 -15.02
CA THR A 67 -4.80 9.00 -16.37
C THR A 67 -4.48 7.53 -16.64
N ALA A 68 -3.87 6.83 -15.68
CA ALA A 68 -3.59 5.40 -15.83
C ALA A 68 -4.85 4.55 -16.02
N LEU A 69 -5.95 4.88 -15.33
CA LEU A 69 -7.24 4.18 -15.45
C LEU A 69 -7.97 4.43 -16.77
N THR A 70 -7.62 5.49 -17.53
CA THR A 70 -8.18 5.71 -18.87
C THR A 70 -7.47 4.93 -19.97
N ALA A 71 -6.36 4.25 -19.63
CA ALA A 71 -5.64 3.44 -20.61
C ALA A 71 -6.54 2.29 -21.10
N PRO A 72 -6.61 2.04 -22.41
CA PRO A 72 -7.44 0.96 -22.97
C PRO A 72 -6.91 -0.42 -22.59
N ASN A 73 -5.63 -0.53 -22.32
CA ASN A 73 -4.92 -1.74 -21.95
C ASN A 73 -3.62 -1.40 -21.22
N GLY A 74 -3.02 -2.36 -20.59
CA GLY A 74 -1.80 -2.20 -19.79
C GLY A 74 -1.95 -2.79 -18.41
N ILE A 75 -0.91 -2.69 -17.60
CA ILE A 75 -0.93 -3.19 -16.22
C ILE A 75 -0.67 -2.05 -15.22
N ILE A 76 -1.55 -1.93 -14.23
CA ILE A 76 -1.43 -1.02 -13.09
C ILE A 76 -1.16 -1.86 -11.85
N LEU A 77 -0.06 -1.60 -11.17
CA LEU A 77 0.35 -2.34 -9.97
C LEU A 77 0.27 -1.45 -8.73
N VAL A 78 -0.37 -1.98 -7.68
CA VAL A 78 -0.33 -1.36 -6.35
C VAL A 78 0.61 -2.18 -5.48
N THR A 79 1.66 -1.53 -4.97
CA THR A 79 2.70 -2.19 -4.20
C THR A 79 2.80 -1.66 -2.77
N GLY A 80 3.35 -2.46 -1.90
CA GLY A 80 3.56 -2.13 -0.49
C GLY A 80 3.52 -3.34 0.43
N ALA A 81 3.89 -3.14 1.69
CA ALA A 81 3.84 -4.18 2.71
C ALA A 81 2.41 -4.67 2.99
N THR A 82 2.30 -5.78 3.72
CA THR A 82 1.00 -6.24 4.23
C THR A 82 0.38 -5.17 5.12
N GLY A 83 -0.91 -4.90 4.92
CA GLY A 83 -1.61 -3.86 5.68
C GLY A 83 -1.40 -2.42 5.19
N SER A 84 -0.71 -2.20 4.06
CA SER A 84 -0.53 -0.85 3.50
C SER A 84 -1.77 -0.28 2.78
N GLY A 85 -2.86 -1.05 2.69
CA GLY A 85 -4.12 -0.61 2.08
C GLY A 85 -4.25 -0.89 0.58
N LYS A 86 -3.40 -1.74 0.00
CA LYS A 86 -3.40 -2.08 -1.44
C LYS A 86 -4.77 -2.50 -1.96
N SER A 87 -5.41 -3.46 -1.28
CA SER A 87 -6.74 -3.96 -1.66
C SER A 87 -7.78 -2.83 -1.70
N THR A 88 -7.79 -1.95 -0.68
CA THR A 88 -8.68 -0.78 -0.65
C THR A 88 -8.49 0.11 -1.88
N THR A 89 -7.25 0.40 -2.25
CA THR A 89 -6.93 1.22 -3.43
C THR A 89 -7.36 0.53 -4.71
N VAL A 90 -7.08 -0.77 -4.87
CA VAL A 90 -7.52 -1.55 -6.04
C VAL A 90 -9.04 -1.58 -6.14
N TYR A 91 -9.76 -1.85 -5.05
CA TYR A 91 -11.23 -1.85 -5.04
C TYR A 91 -11.82 -0.46 -5.38
N SER A 92 -11.20 0.63 -4.90
CA SER A 92 -11.63 1.99 -5.26
C SER A 92 -11.41 2.29 -6.74
N MET A 93 -10.33 1.78 -7.34
CA MET A 93 -10.10 1.85 -8.80
C MET A 93 -11.12 1.02 -9.57
N LEU A 94 -11.41 -0.21 -9.12
CA LEU A 94 -12.45 -1.05 -9.73
C LEU A 94 -13.83 -0.39 -9.67
N GLN A 95 -14.13 0.33 -8.60
CA GLN A 95 -15.40 1.06 -8.48
C GLN A 95 -15.55 2.15 -9.54
N LEU A 96 -14.46 2.86 -9.86
CA LEU A 96 -14.46 3.87 -10.94
C LEU A 96 -14.63 3.24 -12.34
N LEU A 97 -14.05 2.06 -12.54
CA LEU A 97 -14.11 1.33 -13.82
C LEU A 97 -15.44 0.56 -14.00
N ASN A 98 -16.20 0.36 -12.92
CA ASN A 98 -17.40 -0.45 -12.93
C ASN A 98 -18.59 0.29 -13.54
N THR A 99 -18.73 0.15 -14.85
CA THR A 99 -19.85 0.68 -15.63
C THR A 99 -20.67 -0.47 -16.24
N PRO A 100 -21.92 -0.24 -16.65
CA PRO A 100 -22.73 -1.28 -17.29
C PRO A 100 -22.12 -1.85 -18.58
N GLN A 101 -21.18 -1.14 -19.19
CA GLN A 101 -20.53 -1.54 -20.45
C GLN A 101 -19.18 -2.24 -20.23
N THR A 102 -18.69 -2.29 -18.99
CA THR A 102 -17.35 -2.81 -18.68
C THR A 102 -17.46 -4.20 -18.04
N ASN A 103 -16.96 -5.23 -18.72
CA ASN A 103 -16.83 -6.56 -18.13
C ASN A 103 -15.58 -6.64 -17.27
N ILE A 104 -15.76 -6.60 -15.95
CA ILE A 104 -14.70 -6.70 -14.96
C ILE A 104 -14.71 -8.09 -14.33
N ILE A 105 -13.59 -8.80 -14.43
CA ILE A 105 -13.42 -10.11 -13.80
C ILE A 105 -12.24 -10.09 -12.85
N THR A 106 -12.44 -10.60 -11.63
CA THR A 106 -11.38 -10.67 -10.63
C THR A 106 -11.05 -12.11 -10.28
N VAL A 107 -9.80 -12.37 -9.87
CA VAL A 107 -9.36 -13.60 -9.23
C VAL A 107 -8.62 -13.24 -7.92
N GLU A 108 -9.09 -13.80 -6.81
CA GLU A 108 -8.70 -13.36 -5.46
C GLU A 108 -8.52 -14.53 -4.49
N ASP A 109 -7.65 -14.37 -3.49
CA ASP A 109 -7.38 -15.37 -2.45
C ASP A 109 -7.31 -14.72 -1.04
N PRO A 110 -8.45 -14.62 -0.34
CA PRO A 110 -9.83 -14.76 -0.82
C PRO A 110 -10.41 -13.45 -1.36
N VAL A 111 -11.66 -13.49 -1.87
CA VAL A 111 -12.44 -12.27 -2.14
C VAL A 111 -12.66 -11.51 -0.83
N GLU A 112 -12.09 -10.31 -0.73
CA GLU A 112 -12.18 -9.51 0.48
C GLU A 112 -13.56 -8.87 0.64
N MET A 113 -14.10 -8.33 -0.45
CA MET A 113 -15.39 -7.65 -0.46
C MET A 113 -16.16 -7.97 -1.74
N LYS A 114 -17.45 -8.28 -1.60
CA LYS A 114 -18.34 -8.48 -2.74
C LYS A 114 -18.76 -7.16 -3.34
N MET A 115 -18.47 -6.96 -4.62
CA MET A 115 -18.88 -5.77 -5.38
C MET A 115 -19.95 -6.12 -6.40
N LYS A 116 -21.05 -5.38 -6.38
CA LYS A 116 -22.09 -5.53 -7.40
C LYS A 116 -21.56 -5.07 -8.76
N GLY A 117 -21.82 -5.85 -9.80
CA GLY A 117 -21.39 -5.54 -11.17
C GLY A 117 -20.04 -6.17 -11.56
N LEU A 118 -19.31 -6.80 -10.64
CA LEU A 118 -18.07 -7.52 -10.90
C LEU A 118 -18.30 -9.04 -10.92
N ASN A 119 -17.55 -9.74 -11.76
CA ASN A 119 -17.45 -11.19 -11.77
C ASN A 119 -16.24 -11.62 -10.93
N GLN A 120 -16.45 -11.90 -9.65
CA GLN A 120 -15.38 -12.18 -8.70
C GLN A 120 -15.19 -13.69 -8.50
N VAL A 121 -14.00 -14.19 -8.81
CA VAL A 121 -13.61 -15.59 -8.63
C VAL A 121 -12.72 -15.72 -7.41
N GLN A 122 -13.11 -16.57 -6.48
CA GLN A 122 -12.28 -16.93 -5.35
C GLN A 122 -11.45 -18.17 -5.64
N VAL A 123 -10.15 -18.11 -5.41
CA VAL A 123 -9.25 -19.27 -5.49
C VAL A 123 -9.70 -20.36 -4.52
N MET A 124 -9.69 -21.61 -5.00
CA MET A 124 -9.95 -22.82 -4.23
C MET A 124 -8.94 -23.89 -4.65
N SER A 125 -7.74 -23.80 -4.11
CA SER A 125 -6.61 -24.67 -4.46
C SER A 125 -6.89 -26.16 -4.24
N GLU A 126 -7.77 -26.49 -3.27
CA GLU A 126 -8.21 -27.86 -2.96
C GLU A 126 -8.86 -28.59 -4.14
N ILE A 127 -9.49 -27.86 -5.06
CA ILE A 127 -10.13 -28.41 -6.27
C ILE A 127 -9.39 -28.02 -7.55
N GLY A 128 -8.17 -27.46 -7.45
CA GLY A 128 -7.36 -27.04 -8.60
C GLY A 128 -7.80 -25.71 -9.23
N LEU A 129 -8.65 -24.91 -8.56
CA LEU A 129 -9.01 -23.56 -8.99
C LEU A 129 -7.99 -22.58 -8.41
N ASP A 130 -6.81 -22.53 -9.01
CA ASP A 130 -5.70 -21.64 -8.66
C ASP A 130 -5.71 -20.36 -9.53
N PHE A 131 -4.75 -19.43 -9.26
CA PHE A 131 -4.61 -18.19 -10.02
C PHE A 131 -4.38 -18.45 -11.51
N ASN A 132 -3.48 -19.36 -11.86
CA ASN A 132 -3.04 -19.61 -13.23
C ASN A 132 -4.15 -20.24 -14.07
N THR A 133 -4.80 -21.28 -13.54
CA THR A 133 -5.94 -21.94 -14.18
C THR A 133 -7.10 -20.97 -14.39
N THR A 134 -7.38 -20.16 -13.37
CA THR A 134 -8.45 -19.16 -13.41
C THR A 134 -8.16 -18.08 -14.44
N LEU A 135 -6.96 -17.49 -14.45
CA LEU A 135 -6.55 -16.45 -15.41
C LEU A 135 -6.64 -16.92 -16.85
N ARG A 136 -6.16 -18.14 -17.15
CA ARG A 136 -6.28 -18.72 -18.48
C ARG A 136 -7.75 -18.84 -18.92
N SER A 137 -8.66 -19.06 -17.98
CA SER A 137 -10.09 -19.14 -18.26
C SER A 137 -10.73 -17.76 -18.40
N ILE A 138 -10.33 -16.79 -17.58
CA ILE A 138 -10.78 -15.39 -17.66
C ILE A 138 -10.50 -14.79 -19.04
N LEU A 139 -9.34 -15.06 -19.63
CA LEU A 139 -8.98 -14.57 -20.97
C LEU A 139 -9.91 -15.05 -22.10
N ARG A 140 -10.79 -16.03 -21.83
CA ARG A 140 -11.82 -16.52 -22.78
C ARG A 140 -13.23 -16.04 -22.42
N GLN A 141 -13.35 -15.10 -21.48
CA GLN A 141 -14.61 -14.54 -20.98
C GLN A 141 -14.86 -13.11 -21.47
N ASP A 142 -14.12 -12.67 -22.49
CA ASP A 142 -14.20 -11.32 -23.07
C ASP A 142 -14.14 -10.19 -22.01
N PRO A 143 -13.11 -10.18 -21.14
CA PRO A 143 -12.97 -9.17 -20.11
C PRO A 143 -12.45 -7.85 -20.71
N ASN A 144 -12.94 -6.71 -20.22
CA ASN A 144 -12.31 -5.41 -20.47
C ASN A 144 -11.24 -5.15 -19.41
N VAL A 145 -11.53 -5.49 -18.15
CA VAL A 145 -10.65 -5.30 -16.99
C VAL A 145 -10.49 -6.61 -16.24
N ILE A 146 -9.25 -6.96 -15.95
CA ILE A 146 -8.89 -8.13 -15.15
C ILE A 146 -8.23 -7.65 -13.88
N MET A 147 -8.72 -8.08 -12.71
CA MET A 147 -8.03 -7.84 -11.45
C MET A 147 -7.48 -9.16 -10.91
N ILE A 148 -6.20 -9.17 -10.61
CA ILE A 148 -5.48 -10.27 -9.99
C ILE A 148 -5.17 -9.84 -8.56
N GLY A 149 -5.66 -10.56 -7.57
CA GLY A 149 -5.51 -10.19 -6.16
C GLY A 149 -4.06 -9.86 -5.82
N GLU A 150 -3.14 -10.71 -6.22
CA GLU A 150 -1.69 -10.45 -6.12
C GLU A 150 -0.87 -11.30 -7.09
N ILE A 151 0.32 -10.81 -7.47
CA ILE A 151 1.33 -11.54 -8.23
C ILE A 151 2.39 -12.05 -7.26
N ARG A 152 2.47 -13.39 -7.10
CA ARG A 152 3.44 -14.04 -6.20
C ARG A 152 4.50 -14.82 -6.95
N ASP A 153 4.20 -15.30 -8.14
CA ASP A 153 5.02 -16.22 -8.93
C ASP A 153 5.19 -15.76 -10.38
N ASP A 154 6.16 -16.34 -11.04
CA ASP A 154 6.56 -16.03 -12.41
C ASP A 154 5.49 -16.38 -13.46
N GLU A 155 4.73 -17.46 -13.25
CA GLU A 155 3.67 -17.85 -14.18
C GLU A 155 2.52 -16.83 -14.17
N THR A 156 2.04 -16.44 -12.98
CA THR A 156 1.03 -15.40 -12.82
C THR A 156 1.50 -14.06 -13.41
N ALA A 157 2.77 -13.67 -13.16
CA ALA A 157 3.36 -12.45 -13.71
C ALA A 157 3.34 -12.45 -15.24
N ARG A 158 3.78 -13.55 -15.87
CA ARG A 158 3.80 -13.68 -17.33
C ARG A 158 2.40 -13.67 -17.96
N ILE A 159 1.42 -14.32 -17.33
CA ILE A 159 0.03 -14.31 -17.83
C ILE A 159 -0.54 -12.89 -17.72
N ALA A 160 -0.33 -12.20 -16.60
CA ALA A 160 -0.79 -10.82 -16.37
C ALA A 160 -0.23 -9.84 -17.41
N VAL A 161 1.08 -9.90 -17.64
CA VAL A 161 1.76 -9.06 -18.64
C VAL A 161 1.28 -9.36 -20.05
N ARG A 162 1.11 -10.62 -20.42
CA ARG A 162 0.56 -11.00 -21.75
C ARG A 162 -0.88 -10.52 -21.91
N ALA A 163 -1.72 -10.68 -20.89
CA ALA A 163 -3.10 -10.20 -20.92
C ALA A 163 -3.14 -8.68 -21.19
N SER A 164 -2.28 -7.91 -20.53
CA SER A 164 -2.21 -6.45 -20.68
C SER A 164 -1.78 -6.02 -22.09
N ILE A 165 -0.88 -6.74 -22.72
CA ILE A 165 -0.42 -6.44 -24.10
C ILE A 165 -1.49 -6.84 -25.13
N THR A 166 -2.30 -7.86 -24.84
CA THR A 166 -3.33 -8.37 -25.75
C THR A 166 -4.67 -7.63 -25.65
N GLY A 167 -4.69 -6.44 -25.02
CA GLY A 167 -5.84 -5.55 -25.09
C GLY A 167 -6.66 -5.43 -23.81
N HIS A 168 -6.17 -5.97 -22.67
CA HIS A 168 -6.89 -5.91 -21.40
C HIS A 168 -6.24 -4.92 -20.43
N LEU A 169 -7.03 -4.18 -19.68
CA LEU A 169 -6.53 -3.42 -18.52
C LEU A 169 -6.40 -4.36 -17.31
N VAL A 170 -5.18 -4.56 -16.84
CA VAL A 170 -4.89 -5.45 -15.70
C VAL A 170 -4.59 -4.63 -14.46
N LEU A 171 -5.29 -4.90 -13.37
CA LEU A 171 -5.00 -4.36 -12.04
C LEU A 171 -4.47 -5.47 -11.17
N SER A 172 -3.39 -5.23 -10.43
CA SER A 172 -2.90 -6.23 -9.48
C SER A 172 -2.14 -5.61 -8.32
N THR A 173 -1.82 -6.45 -7.33
CA THR A 173 -0.93 -6.06 -6.24
C THR A 173 0.35 -6.90 -6.28
N ILE A 174 1.42 -6.33 -5.74
CA ILE A 174 2.70 -7.00 -5.56
C ILE A 174 3.35 -6.52 -4.26
N HIS A 175 4.22 -7.33 -3.66
CA HIS A 175 4.90 -6.98 -2.42
C HIS A 175 6.32 -6.49 -2.71
N THR A 176 6.48 -5.17 -2.84
CA THR A 176 7.77 -4.47 -2.97
C THR A 176 7.75 -3.15 -2.21
N ASN A 177 8.90 -2.51 -2.04
CA ASN A 177 9.02 -1.31 -1.21
C ASN A 177 8.73 -0.01 -1.95
N ASN A 178 9.10 0.08 -3.24
CA ASN A 178 8.86 1.25 -4.09
C ASN A 178 8.66 0.83 -5.55
N SER A 179 8.45 1.82 -6.43
CA SER A 179 8.16 1.57 -7.85
C SER A 179 9.33 0.94 -8.60
N LEU A 180 10.57 1.34 -8.31
CA LEU A 180 11.76 0.76 -8.96
C LEU A 180 11.96 -0.70 -8.58
N ASN A 181 11.82 -1.03 -7.30
CA ASN A 181 11.92 -2.42 -6.83
C ASN A 181 10.78 -3.29 -7.41
N THR A 182 9.65 -2.69 -7.79
CA THR A 182 8.58 -3.41 -8.49
C THR A 182 9.01 -3.84 -9.89
N ILE A 183 9.68 -2.94 -10.62
CA ILE A 183 10.23 -3.27 -11.96
C ILE A 183 11.26 -4.39 -11.84
N GLU A 184 12.21 -4.28 -10.90
CA GLU A 184 13.21 -5.32 -10.65
C GLU A 184 12.55 -6.66 -10.28
N ARG A 185 11.56 -6.64 -9.38
CA ARG A 185 10.87 -7.85 -8.96
C ARG A 185 10.19 -8.60 -10.10
N LEU A 186 9.59 -7.88 -11.05
CA LEU A 186 8.98 -8.50 -12.23
C LEU A 186 10.03 -9.08 -13.17
N LEU A 187 11.21 -8.44 -13.28
CA LEU A 187 12.35 -8.98 -14.03
C LEU A 187 12.91 -10.25 -13.37
N ASP A 188 12.99 -10.29 -12.04
CA ASP A 188 13.38 -11.47 -11.26
C ASP A 188 12.38 -12.64 -11.40
N MET A 189 11.12 -12.34 -11.77
CA MET A 189 10.09 -13.32 -12.12
C MET A 189 10.12 -13.71 -13.61
N ASP A 190 11.27 -13.58 -14.28
CA ASP A 190 11.48 -13.95 -15.69
C ASP A 190 10.50 -13.27 -16.67
N VAL A 191 10.02 -12.07 -16.36
CA VAL A 191 9.29 -11.25 -17.33
C VAL A 191 10.29 -10.54 -18.24
N GLU A 192 10.20 -10.76 -19.53
CA GLU A 192 11.11 -10.17 -20.51
C GLU A 192 10.96 -8.63 -20.54
N ARG A 193 12.10 -7.92 -20.57
CA ARG A 193 12.14 -6.44 -20.48
C ARG A 193 11.28 -5.74 -21.51
N TYR A 194 11.27 -6.22 -22.76
CA TYR A 194 10.48 -5.60 -23.81
C TYR A 194 8.98 -5.75 -23.61
N LEU A 195 8.52 -6.87 -23.03
CA LEU A 195 7.13 -7.07 -22.63
C LEU A 195 6.78 -6.17 -21.45
N LEU A 196 7.65 -6.12 -20.44
CA LEU A 196 7.44 -5.30 -19.26
C LEU A 196 7.34 -3.81 -19.59
N GLY A 197 8.28 -3.28 -20.37
CA GLY A 197 8.26 -1.88 -20.83
C GLY A 197 7.01 -1.55 -21.66
N SER A 198 6.49 -2.51 -22.42
CA SER A 198 5.26 -2.33 -23.21
C SER A 198 3.99 -2.44 -22.36
N ALA A 199 3.98 -3.31 -21.35
CA ALA A 199 2.82 -3.65 -20.54
C ALA A 199 2.55 -2.64 -19.42
N LEU A 200 3.60 -2.18 -18.71
CA LEU A 200 3.44 -1.33 -17.54
C LEU A 200 2.83 0.03 -17.90
N THR A 201 1.75 0.39 -17.22
CA THR A 201 1.09 1.70 -17.33
C THR A 201 1.40 2.57 -16.12
N ALA A 202 1.22 2.02 -14.91
CA ALA A 202 1.53 2.73 -13.67
C ALA A 202 1.93 1.77 -12.55
N ILE A 203 2.73 2.29 -11.62
CA ILE A 203 3.04 1.62 -10.35
C ILE A 203 2.70 2.60 -9.22
N ILE A 204 1.90 2.14 -8.25
CA ILE A 204 1.46 2.92 -7.09
C ILE A 204 2.05 2.27 -5.84
N SER A 205 3.12 2.85 -5.32
CA SER A 205 3.67 2.41 -4.02
C SER A 205 2.92 3.06 -2.89
N GLN A 206 2.60 2.28 -1.85
CA GLN A 206 1.71 2.73 -0.79
C GLN A 206 2.16 2.26 0.60
N ARG A 207 2.06 3.15 1.58
CA ARG A 207 2.21 2.87 3.02
C ARG A 207 1.06 3.53 3.79
N LEU A 208 0.71 2.99 4.95
CA LEU A 208 -0.27 3.58 5.85
C LEU A 208 0.41 4.06 7.13
N CYS A 209 0.19 5.32 7.50
CA CYS A 209 0.54 5.89 8.80
C CYS A 209 -0.72 6.33 9.56
N LYS A 210 -0.58 6.58 10.86
CA LYS A 210 -1.70 7.08 11.67
C LYS A 210 -2.01 8.53 11.30
N LYS A 211 -3.30 8.85 11.25
CA LYS A 211 -3.80 10.20 10.99
C LYS A 211 -3.96 10.95 12.30
N LEU A 212 -3.43 12.17 12.37
CA LEU A 212 -3.60 13.05 13.51
C LEU A 212 -5.09 13.34 13.77
N CYS A 213 -5.46 13.33 15.02
CA CYS A 213 -6.79 13.71 15.44
C CYS A 213 -7.00 15.22 15.20
N PRO A 214 -7.97 15.63 14.39
CA PRO A 214 -8.19 17.04 14.06
C PRO A 214 -8.62 17.87 15.27
N LYS A 215 -9.19 17.23 16.31
CA LYS A 215 -9.71 17.92 17.50
C LYS A 215 -8.62 18.29 18.51
N CYS A 216 -7.58 17.47 18.62
CA CYS A 216 -6.56 17.66 19.67
C CYS A 216 -5.14 17.87 19.17
N ARG A 217 -4.88 17.79 17.85
CA ARG A 217 -3.57 18.13 17.31
C ARG A 217 -3.19 19.56 17.67
N LYS A 218 -1.94 19.79 18.06
CA LYS A 218 -1.46 21.11 18.46
C LYS A 218 -0.28 21.54 17.59
N SER A 219 -0.34 22.75 17.07
CA SER A 219 0.77 23.32 16.32
C SER A 219 1.93 23.63 17.24
N ARG A 220 3.15 23.35 16.79
CA ARG A 220 4.42 23.75 17.42
C ARG A 220 5.42 24.26 16.40
N PRO A 221 6.39 25.10 16.80
CA PRO A 221 7.50 25.46 15.94
C PRO A 221 8.30 24.23 15.53
N THR A 222 8.82 24.24 14.29
CA THR A 222 9.77 23.25 13.82
C THR A 222 11.13 23.42 14.50
N THR A 223 11.79 22.32 14.81
CA THR A 223 13.19 22.31 15.25
C THR A 223 14.10 22.65 14.06
N GLU A 224 15.36 23.03 14.33
CA GLU A 224 16.33 23.28 13.25
C GLU A 224 16.57 22.05 12.36
N TYR A 225 16.55 20.87 12.95
CA TYR A 225 16.63 19.61 12.21
C TYR A 225 15.46 19.44 11.25
N GLU A 226 14.23 19.65 11.72
CA GLU A 226 13.03 19.53 10.91
C GLU A 226 12.99 20.56 9.77
N LYS A 227 13.42 21.79 10.03
CA LYS A 227 13.58 22.84 9.00
C LYS A 227 14.56 22.37 7.91
N ASN A 228 15.72 21.85 8.31
CA ASN A 228 16.72 21.34 7.38
C ASN A 228 16.18 20.18 6.54
N LEU A 229 15.40 19.25 7.12
CA LEU A 229 14.75 18.16 6.41
C LEU A 229 13.78 18.69 5.35
N PHE A 230 12.85 19.58 5.71
CA PHE A 230 11.90 20.18 4.78
C PHE A 230 12.61 21.00 3.70
N LYS A 231 13.66 21.73 4.05
CA LYS A 231 14.44 22.51 3.10
C LYS A 231 15.19 21.63 2.10
N LYS A 232 15.81 20.55 2.58
CA LYS A 232 16.59 19.63 1.74
C LYS A 232 15.69 18.82 0.79
N VAL A 233 14.59 18.27 1.30
CA VAL A 233 13.74 17.33 0.53
C VAL A 233 12.72 18.08 -0.32
N LEU A 234 12.04 19.08 0.21
CA LEU A 234 10.96 19.80 -0.48
C LEU A 234 11.34 21.20 -0.97
N ASN A 235 12.55 21.68 -0.64
CA ASN A 235 12.98 23.06 -0.84
C ASN A 235 12.01 24.09 -0.23
N LYS A 236 11.41 23.76 0.93
CA LYS A 236 10.42 24.60 1.62
C LYS A 236 10.87 24.98 3.01
N ASP A 237 10.58 26.22 3.39
CA ASP A 237 10.69 26.67 4.78
C ASP A 237 9.37 26.42 5.49
N VAL A 238 9.41 25.58 6.54
CA VAL A 238 8.23 25.15 7.31
C VAL A 238 8.39 25.64 8.74
N PRO A 239 7.70 26.72 9.16
CA PRO A 239 7.89 27.31 10.48
C PRO A 239 7.25 26.50 11.60
N ALA A 240 6.20 25.73 11.32
CA ALA A 240 5.46 24.95 12.32
C ALA A 240 4.88 23.67 11.73
N ILE A 241 4.74 22.66 12.58
CA ILE A 241 4.07 21.37 12.31
C ILE A 241 3.14 21.05 13.49
N TYR A 242 2.51 19.87 13.46
CA TYR A 242 1.54 19.47 14.47
C TYR A 242 1.98 18.22 15.23
N ASP A 243 1.76 18.24 16.55
CA ASP A 243 1.97 17.11 17.45
C ASP A 243 0.64 16.41 17.81
N ALA A 244 0.76 15.14 18.15
CA ALA A 244 -0.32 14.32 18.69
C ALA A 244 -0.40 14.54 20.22
N ILE A 245 -1.55 15.07 20.70
CA ILE A 245 -1.73 15.35 22.14
C ILE A 245 -2.56 14.23 22.80
N GLY A 246 -3.75 13.95 22.28
CA GLY A 246 -4.70 13.01 22.87
C GLY A 246 -5.97 13.70 23.38
N CYS A 247 -7.12 13.03 23.24
CA CYS A 247 -8.41 13.43 23.79
C CYS A 247 -9.32 12.20 23.87
N ASP A 248 -10.50 12.35 24.48
CA ASP A 248 -11.47 11.27 24.68
C ASP A 248 -12.02 10.65 23.39
N GLU A 249 -11.86 11.31 22.24
CA GLU A 249 -12.36 10.85 20.94
C GLU A 249 -11.28 10.16 20.08
N CYS A 250 -10.07 10.03 20.56
CA CYS A 250 -8.95 9.47 19.79
C CYS A 250 -8.05 8.58 20.67
N PHE A 251 -7.18 7.84 20.02
CA PHE A 251 -6.19 7.03 20.71
C PHE A 251 -4.81 7.70 20.59
N ASN A 252 -4.27 8.18 21.73
CA ASN A 252 -2.96 8.84 21.81
C ASN A 252 -2.72 9.94 20.75
N GLY A 253 -3.75 10.78 20.49
CA GLY A 253 -3.65 11.87 19.51
C GLY A 253 -3.88 11.48 18.06
N TYR A 254 -4.21 10.20 17.76
CA TYR A 254 -4.46 9.72 16.41
C TYR A 254 -5.88 9.17 16.26
N LYS A 255 -6.47 9.40 15.09
CA LYS A 255 -7.80 8.88 14.71
C LYS A 255 -7.82 8.47 13.24
N GLY A 256 -7.87 7.16 13.00
CA GLY A 256 -7.81 6.58 11.65
C GLY A 256 -6.40 6.53 11.06
N ARG A 257 -6.34 6.32 9.75
CA ARG A 257 -5.08 6.16 8.99
C ARG A 257 -5.13 7.04 7.75
N ILE A 258 -3.95 7.38 7.22
CA ILE A 258 -3.77 8.06 5.95
C ILE A 258 -2.71 7.33 5.15
N ALA A 259 -2.91 7.19 3.84
CA ALA A 259 -1.91 6.55 3.00
C ALA A 259 -0.87 7.56 2.53
N LEU A 260 0.37 7.11 2.38
CA LEU A 260 1.44 7.75 1.64
C LEU A 260 1.52 7.09 0.28
N HIS A 261 1.72 7.88 -0.78
CA HIS A 261 1.72 7.38 -2.14
C HIS A 261 2.93 7.88 -2.93
N GLU A 262 3.56 6.96 -3.63
CA GLU A 262 4.47 7.22 -4.74
C GLU A 262 3.79 6.69 -6.01
N VAL A 263 3.51 7.54 -6.98
CA VAL A 263 2.82 7.18 -8.22
C VAL A 263 3.73 7.40 -9.40
N LEU A 264 4.23 6.31 -9.96
CA LEU A 264 5.00 6.30 -11.20
C LEU A 264 4.06 6.00 -12.38
N LEU A 265 3.84 6.99 -13.24
CA LEU A 265 3.17 6.81 -14.52
C LEU A 265 4.25 6.61 -15.59
N LEU A 266 4.22 5.50 -16.32
CA LEU A 266 5.28 5.16 -17.26
C LEU A 266 5.12 5.96 -18.57
N ASN A 267 6.03 6.90 -18.79
CA ASN A 267 6.21 7.58 -20.06
C ASN A 267 7.13 6.79 -21.02
N GLN A 268 7.31 7.29 -22.25
CA GLN A 268 8.09 6.59 -23.26
C GLN A 268 9.57 6.46 -22.87
N ASP A 269 10.16 7.49 -22.26
CA ASP A 269 11.57 7.46 -21.85
C ASP A 269 11.86 6.38 -20.81
N ILE A 270 10.95 6.21 -19.83
CA ILE A 270 11.06 5.18 -18.80
C ILE A 270 10.85 3.79 -19.42
N ARG A 271 9.91 3.65 -20.36
CA ARG A 271 9.71 2.38 -21.09
C ARG A 271 10.94 1.97 -21.86
N ASP A 272 11.51 2.88 -22.62
CA ASP A 272 12.73 2.67 -23.40
C ASP A 272 13.92 2.33 -22.50
N ALA A 273 14.01 2.99 -21.34
CA ALA A 273 15.03 2.72 -20.35
C ALA A 273 14.95 1.29 -19.80
N ILE A 274 13.75 0.80 -19.51
CA ILE A 274 13.52 -0.59 -19.06
C ILE A 274 13.90 -1.59 -20.16
N ILE A 275 13.46 -1.34 -21.39
CA ILE A 275 13.71 -2.20 -22.56
C ILE A 275 15.23 -2.28 -22.86
N ASN A 276 15.92 -1.14 -22.82
CA ASN A 276 17.35 -1.05 -23.15
C ASN A 276 18.27 -1.45 -21.98
N ASN A 277 17.71 -1.88 -20.85
CA ASN A 277 18.49 -2.35 -19.68
C ASN A 277 19.49 -1.30 -19.18
N ILE A 278 19.07 -0.06 -19.04
CA ILE A 278 19.95 0.98 -18.47
C ILE A 278 20.25 0.65 -17.00
N LYS A 279 21.34 1.24 -16.49
CA LYS A 279 21.72 1.03 -15.09
C LYS A 279 20.64 1.51 -14.13
N LYS A 280 20.53 0.84 -12.99
CA LYS A 280 19.55 1.17 -11.94
C LYS A 280 19.60 2.64 -11.51
N GLU A 281 20.79 3.19 -11.36
CA GLU A 281 20.99 4.59 -10.99
C GLU A 281 20.50 5.57 -12.09
N GLU A 282 20.74 5.24 -13.35
CA GLU A 282 20.22 6.03 -14.47
C GLU A 282 18.68 5.98 -14.54
N LEU A 283 18.09 4.81 -14.29
CA LEU A 283 16.63 4.67 -14.21
C LEU A 283 16.07 5.44 -13.02
N ARG A 284 16.75 5.43 -11.88
CA ARG A 284 16.37 6.21 -10.70
C ARG A 284 16.34 7.71 -11.01
N ASN A 285 17.42 8.23 -11.60
CA ASN A 285 17.51 9.64 -11.98
C ASN A 285 16.42 10.02 -13.02
N LEU A 286 16.11 9.11 -13.93
CA LEU A 286 15.04 9.34 -14.91
C LEU A 286 13.67 9.46 -14.22
N VAL A 287 13.37 8.59 -13.28
CA VAL A 287 12.07 8.52 -12.58
C VAL A 287 11.91 9.68 -11.59
N TYR A 288 12.87 9.92 -10.72
CA TYR A 288 12.70 10.88 -9.63
C TYR A 288 13.16 12.29 -10.00
N ASP A 289 14.24 12.46 -10.78
CA ASP A 289 14.76 13.79 -11.08
C ASP A 289 14.14 14.37 -12.36
N LYS A 290 14.00 13.59 -13.44
CA LYS A 290 13.48 14.07 -14.72
C LYS A 290 11.97 14.01 -14.80
N ASP A 291 11.36 12.87 -14.44
CA ASP A 291 9.91 12.69 -14.46
C ASP A 291 9.21 13.33 -13.25
N ASN A 292 10.00 13.74 -12.26
CA ASN A 292 9.53 14.38 -11.02
C ASN A 292 8.50 13.53 -10.26
N THR A 293 8.65 12.20 -10.30
CA THR A 293 7.83 11.29 -9.50
C THR A 293 8.15 11.52 -8.02
N LYS A 294 7.14 11.89 -7.23
CA LYS A 294 7.31 12.13 -5.80
C LYS A 294 7.51 10.84 -5.04
N THR A 295 8.53 10.79 -4.21
CA THR A 295 8.81 9.66 -3.33
C THR A 295 7.77 9.56 -2.19
N LEU A 296 7.70 8.40 -1.53
CA LEU A 296 6.88 8.22 -0.32
C LEU A 296 7.25 9.21 0.78
N LEU A 297 8.54 9.57 0.90
CA LEU A 297 9.01 10.58 1.85
C LEU A 297 8.46 11.97 1.52
N GLU A 298 8.59 12.41 0.28
CA GLU A 298 8.09 13.73 -0.13
C GLU A 298 6.58 13.85 0.10
N ASP A 299 5.80 12.82 -0.25
CA ASP A 299 4.36 12.76 0.01
C ASP A 299 4.05 12.80 1.51
N GLY A 300 4.84 12.06 2.31
CA GLY A 300 4.75 12.08 3.78
C GLY A 300 5.01 13.47 4.37
N LEU A 301 6.07 14.15 3.92
CA LEU A 301 6.41 15.49 4.38
C LEU A 301 5.34 16.52 4.03
N VAL A 302 4.74 16.42 2.84
CA VAL A 302 3.57 17.25 2.46
C VAL A 302 2.41 17.03 3.42
N LYS A 303 2.12 15.78 3.81
CA LYS A 303 1.05 15.45 4.75
C LYS A 303 1.35 15.91 6.18
N ILE A 304 2.60 15.95 6.58
CA ILE A 304 3.03 16.54 7.88
C ILE A 304 2.76 18.05 7.88
N ILE A 305 3.16 18.76 6.81
CA ILE A 305 2.89 20.20 6.67
C ILE A 305 1.39 20.51 6.79
N ASN A 306 0.55 19.69 6.17
CA ASN A 306 -0.91 19.81 6.23
C ASN A 306 -1.51 19.37 7.58
N GLY A 307 -0.69 18.91 8.53
CA GLY A 307 -1.15 18.44 9.84
C GLY A 307 -1.98 17.16 9.77
N SER A 308 -1.76 16.32 8.77
CA SER A 308 -2.47 15.04 8.61
C SER A 308 -1.82 13.91 9.39
N THR A 309 -0.52 13.97 9.60
CA THR A 309 0.28 12.98 10.34
C THR A 309 1.50 13.63 10.98
N THR A 310 2.35 12.87 11.66
CA THR A 310 3.59 13.34 12.28
C THR A 310 4.82 12.77 11.60
N ILE A 311 5.99 13.36 11.89
CA ILE A 311 7.29 12.88 11.38
C ILE A 311 7.53 11.44 11.84
N GLU A 312 7.28 11.15 13.11
CA GLU A 312 7.49 9.83 13.71
C GLU A 312 6.67 8.73 13.01
N GLU A 313 5.43 9.02 12.64
CA GLU A 313 4.59 8.07 11.94
C GLU A 313 5.04 7.85 10.48
N VAL A 314 5.53 8.88 9.81
CA VAL A 314 6.08 8.77 8.45
C VAL A 314 7.35 7.94 8.44
N VAL A 315 8.30 8.23 9.35
CA VAL A 315 9.58 7.51 9.46
C VAL A 315 9.41 6.03 9.76
N LYS A 316 8.42 5.65 10.58
CA LYS A 316 8.13 4.24 10.89
C LYS A 316 7.75 3.38 9.68
N VAL A 317 7.23 4.00 8.63
CA VAL A 317 6.68 3.26 7.48
C VAL A 317 7.50 3.40 6.21
N ILE A 318 8.46 4.33 6.18
CA ILE A 318 9.37 4.55 5.06
C ILE A 318 10.61 3.67 5.24
N ASP A 319 11.06 3.06 4.15
CA ASP A 319 12.34 2.36 4.10
C ASP A 319 13.45 3.37 3.77
N LEU A 320 14.18 3.79 4.82
CA LEU A 320 15.23 4.79 4.71
C LEU A 320 16.38 4.38 3.78
N ASP A 321 16.59 3.08 3.56
CA ASP A 321 17.65 2.57 2.67
C ASP A 321 17.31 2.71 1.19
N THR A 322 16.03 2.62 0.85
CA THR A 322 15.58 2.67 -0.55
C THR A 322 15.07 4.03 -0.97
N ASP A 323 14.55 4.83 -0.03
CA ASP A 323 13.95 6.14 -0.31
C ASP A 323 14.98 7.30 -0.25
N PHE A 324 16.10 7.10 0.48
CA PHE A 324 17.23 8.03 0.46
C PHE A 324 18.34 7.50 -0.47
N GLY A 325 18.86 8.34 -1.35
CA GLY A 325 20.08 8.02 -2.10
C GLY A 325 21.31 7.92 -1.18
N GLU A 326 22.42 7.39 -1.69
CA GLU A 326 23.69 7.28 -0.92
C GLU A 326 24.16 8.61 -0.31
N ASN A 327 23.74 9.74 -0.86
CA ASN A 327 24.08 11.09 -0.38
C ASN A 327 23.31 11.53 0.87
N ASP A 328 22.32 10.75 1.34
CA ASP A 328 21.44 11.14 2.45
C ASP A 328 21.75 10.43 3.79
N VAL A 329 22.96 9.87 3.91
CA VAL A 329 23.44 9.21 5.14
C VAL A 329 23.29 10.12 6.39
N GLU A 330 23.44 11.44 6.24
CA GLU A 330 23.26 12.39 7.35
C GLU A 330 21.81 12.47 7.82
N ILE A 331 20.84 12.47 6.90
CA ILE A 331 19.41 12.48 7.25
C ILE A 331 19.04 11.16 7.93
N ARG A 332 19.50 10.04 7.36
CA ARG A 332 19.32 8.69 7.93
C ARG A 332 19.88 8.60 9.34
N ASN A 333 21.13 8.99 9.56
CA ASN A 333 21.79 8.93 10.87
C ASN A 333 21.11 9.84 11.89
N ALA A 334 20.59 10.99 11.46
CA ALA A 334 19.85 11.88 12.33
C ALA A 334 18.48 11.31 12.75
N PHE A 335 17.77 10.60 11.86
CA PHE A 335 16.54 9.89 12.19
C PHE A 335 16.79 8.73 13.15
N LEU A 336 17.76 7.86 12.83
CA LEU A 336 18.14 6.73 13.67
C LEU A 336 18.66 7.19 15.05
N GLY A 337 19.42 8.26 15.11
CA GLY A 337 19.91 8.83 16.37
C GLY A 337 18.82 9.40 17.28
N LYS A 338 17.69 9.87 16.72
CA LYS A 338 16.52 10.29 17.51
C LYS A 338 15.70 9.09 18.00
N GLU A 339 15.55 8.04 17.23
CA GLU A 339 14.87 6.81 17.65
C GLU A 339 15.61 6.15 18.80
N LEU A 340 16.92 5.97 18.68
CA LEU A 340 17.74 5.39 19.76
C LEU A 340 17.65 6.19 21.07
N LYS A 341 17.65 7.53 21.02
CA LYS A 341 17.48 8.37 22.22
C LYS A 341 16.09 8.28 22.83
N LYS A 342 15.05 8.16 22.00
CA LYS A 342 13.66 8.06 22.44
C LYS A 342 13.37 6.69 23.06
N ASP A 343 13.96 5.63 22.52
CA ASP A 343 13.88 4.28 23.08
C ASP A 343 14.64 4.18 24.41
N GLU A 344 15.80 4.82 24.54
CA GLU A 344 16.54 4.92 25.81
C GLU A 344 15.77 5.73 26.88
N GLU A 345 15.09 6.81 26.50
CA GLU A 345 14.26 7.60 27.41
C GLU A 345 13.00 6.85 27.84
N ASN A 346 12.33 6.12 26.92
CA ASN A 346 11.18 5.28 27.23
C ASN A 346 11.59 4.11 28.13
N PHE A 347 12.71 3.45 27.85
CA PHE A 347 13.23 2.36 28.67
C PHE A 347 13.60 2.83 30.10
N LYS A 348 14.18 4.03 30.22
CA LYS A 348 14.45 4.64 31.53
C LYS A 348 13.19 5.02 32.30
N LYS A 349 12.14 5.46 31.60
CA LYS A 349 10.82 5.74 32.18
C LYS A 349 10.14 4.49 32.69
N GLU A 350 10.10 3.43 31.89
CA GLU A 350 9.55 2.14 32.28
C GLU A 350 10.29 1.52 33.48
N GLN A 351 11.63 1.64 33.51
CA GLN A 351 12.40 1.20 34.67
C GLN A 351 12.10 2.03 35.93
N SER A 352 11.90 3.35 35.81
CA SER A 352 11.55 4.18 36.97
C SER A 352 10.15 3.87 37.50
N GLU A 353 9.17 3.63 36.64
CA GLU A 353 7.80 3.26 37.02
C GLU A 353 7.73 1.87 37.68
N ILE A 354 8.61 0.93 37.32
CA ILE A 354 8.73 -0.39 37.97
C ILE A 354 9.37 -0.25 39.36
N ILE A 355 10.34 0.66 39.53
CA ILE A 355 11.02 0.88 40.82
C ILE A 355 10.09 1.61 41.81
N ASP A 356 9.24 2.51 41.34
CA ASP A 356 8.26 3.23 42.17
C ASP A 356 7.04 2.36 42.57
N THR A 357 6.91 1.16 41.96
CA THR A 357 5.80 0.23 42.25
C THR A 357 6.23 -0.98 43.12
N LEU A 358 7.52 -1.12 43.43
CA LEU A 358 8.11 -2.10 44.34
C LEU A 358 8.45 -1.46 45.70
#